data_c1b5b33342316849da9a9dc87f388282
#
_entry.id   c1b5b33342316849da9a9dc87f388282
#
_cell.length_a   1.000
_cell.length_b   1.000
_cell.length_c   1.000
_cell.angle_alpha   90.00
_cell.angle_beta   90.00
_cell.angle_gamma   90.00
#
_symmetry.space_group_name_H-M   'P 1'
#
loop_
_entity.id
_entity.type
_entity.pdbx_description
1 polymer ?
#
loop_
_entity_poly.entity_id
_entity_poly.type
_entity_poly.pdbx_seq_one_letter_code
_entity_poly.pdbx_strand_id
1 'polypeptide(L)'
;PQSNVQFGEGGAGTFSDGKLTSRVKDLRGRKVLTEFVNAGAPEEILYKAHPHVGTDLLRDIVKNIRKEIIALGGEVRFETQVKNFKISDGQLQGLILTTGEEILAEQAILAIGHSARDTFSELYADGVKMTAKPFAVGVRVEHPQEVVNRAQYKEFAGHPRLGAAEYRLT
;
A
#
# COMPACT_ATOMS: atom_id res chain seq x y z
N PRO A 1 14.01 11.25 -11.38
CA PRO A 1 13.10 10.12 -11.60
C PRO A 1 11.70 10.49 -11.17
N GLN A 2 10.70 10.05 -11.91
CA GLN A 2 9.27 10.25 -11.58
C GLN A 2 8.87 9.41 -10.35
N SER A 3 9.56 8.29 -10.13
CA SER A 3 9.36 7.41 -8.99
C SER A 3 10.17 7.88 -7.77
N ASN A 4 9.57 7.79 -6.58
CA ASN A 4 10.20 8.14 -5.29
C ASN A 4 9.59 7.31 -4.16
N VAL A 5 9.90 7.66 -2.89
CA VAL A 5 9.40 6.93 -1.70
C VAL A 5 7.88 6.95 -1.51
N GLN A 6 7.15 7.81 -2.22
CA GLN A 6 5.70 7.93 -2.12
C GLN A 6 4.98 7.35 -3.33
N PHE A 7 5.60 7.39 -4.50
CA PHE A 7 5.03 7.02 -5.78
C PHE A 7 5.95 6.07 -6.53
N GLY A 8 5.38 5.30 -7.40
CA GLY A 8 6.04 4.31 -8.23
C GLY A 8 5.53 2.90 -7.95
N GLU A 9 5.99 1.95 -8.72
CA GLU A 9 5.59 0.54 -8.60
C GLU A 9 5.91 0.01 -7.20
N GLY A 10 4.90 -0.54 -6.51
CA GLY A 10 4.98 -1.00 -5.13
C GLY A 10 4.84 0.10 -4.07
N GLY A 11 4.78 1.38 -4.48
CA GLY A 11 4.54 2.51 -3.59
C GLY A 11 5.54 2.63 -2.43
N ALA A 12 5.11 3.23 -1.33
CA ALA A 12 5.92 3.39 -0.13
C ALA A 12 6.34 2.05 0.53
N GLY A 13 5.63 0.96 0.25
CA GLY A 13 5.95 -0.37 0.75
C GLY A 13 7.33 -0.86 0.33
N THR A 14 7.80 -0.50 -0.86
CA THR A 14 9.14 -0.88 -1.36
C THR A 14 10.29 -0.14 -0.68
N PHE A 15 9.98 0.85 0.16
CA PHE A 15 10.95 1.64 0.95
C PHE A 15 10.74 1.49 2.46
N SER A 16 9.87 0.58 2.89
CA SER A 16 9.58 0.28 4.29
C SER A 16 9.72 -1.22 4.54
N ASP A 17 9.44 -1.68 5.75
CA ASP A 17 9.51 -3.12 6.10
C ASP A 17 8.52 -4.00 5.33
N GLY A 18 7.71 -3.44 4.43
CA GLY A 18 6.69 -4.18 3.71
C GLY A 18 5.61 -4.76 4.64
N LYS A 19 5.17 -3.98 5.62
CA LYS A 19 4.12 -4.38 6.56
C LYS A 19 2.81 -4.62 5.82
N LEU A 20 2.22 -5.79 6.02
CA LEU A 20 0.96 -6.23 5.40
C LEU A 20 -0.22 -6.18 6.37
N THR A 21 -0.07 -5.51 7.50
CA THR A 21 -1.13 -5.38 8.50
C THR A 21 -2.22 -4.42 8.04
N SER A 22 -3.46 -4.87 8.13
CA SER A 22 -4.66 -4.07 7.87
C SER A 22 -5.62 -4.19 9.06
N ARG A 23 -6.37 -3.11 9.34
CA ARG A 23 -7.48 -3.16 10.30
C ARG A 23 -8.77 -3.74 9.70
N VAL A 24 -8.76 -4.03 8.42
CA VAL A 24 -9.92 -4.60 7.71
C VAL A 24 -10.05 -6.07 8.06
N LYS A 25 -11.20 -6.44 8.62
CA LYS A 25 -11.58 -7.83 8.95
C LYS A 25 -12.43 -8.41 7.82
N ASP A 26 -11.89 -8.47 6.60
CA ASP A 26 -12.57 -9.01 5.44
C ASP A 26 -11.88 -10.31 5.01
N LEU A 27 -12.66 -11.36 4.79
CA LEU A 27 -12.14 -12.65 4.33
C LEU A 27 -11.40 -12.57 3.00
N ARG A 28 -11.76 -11.58 2.15
CA ARG A 28 -11.06 -11.30 0.89
C ARG A 28 -9.61 -10.85 1.09
N GLY A 29 -9.27 -10.33 2.28
CA GLY A 29 -7.89 -9.99 2.63
C GLY A 29 -6.94 -11.18 2.53
N ARG A 30 -7.44 -12.41 2.81
CA ARG A 30 -6.64 -13.62 2.66
C ARG A 30 -6.25 -13.87 1.19
N LYS A 31 -7.13 -13.58 0.24
CA LYS A 31 -6.81 -13.70 -1.18
C LYS A 31 -5.63 -12.80 -1.55
N VAL A 32 -5.59 -11.58 -1.06
CA VAL A 32 -4.47 -10.66 -1.32
C VAL A 32 -3.15 -11.24 -0.83
N LEU A 33 -3.12 -11.79 0.40
CA LEU A 33 -1.91 -12.45 0.93
C LEU A 33 -1.53 -13.69 0.12
N THR A 34 -2.51 -14.46 -0.35
CA THR A 34 -2.26 -15.62 -1.22
C THR A 34 -1.61 -15.19 -2.55
N GLU A 35 -2.08 -14.09 -3.16
CA GLU A 35 -1.46 -13.58 -4.39
C GLU A 35 -0.02 -13.10 -4.15
N PHE A 36 0.28 -12.53 -2.99
CA PHE A 36 1.68 -12.23 -2.64
C PHE A 36 2.52 -13.49 -2.52
N VAL A 37 2.00 -14.58 -1.92
CA VAL A 37 2.70 -15.86 -1.84
C VAL A 37 2.92 -16.45 -3.23
N ASN A 38 1.90 -16.44 -4.09
CA ASN A 38 2.01 -16.89 -5.48
C ASN A 38 3.08 -16.11 -6.25
N ALA A 39 3.24 -14.82 -5.92
CA ALA A 39 4.26 -13.95 -6.51
C ALA A 39 5.65 -14.08 -5.86
N GLY A 40 5.82 -14.94 -4.86
CA GLY A 40 7.11 -15.23 -4.24
C GLY A 40 7.30 -14.72 -2.80
N ALA A 41 6.24 -14.28 -2.13
CA ALA A 41 6.30 -13.98 -0.70
C ALA A 41 6.40 -15.26 0.14
N PRO A 42 7.03 -15.22 1.32
CA PRO A 42 7.05 -16.35 2.24
C PRO A 42 5.64 -16.76 2.69
N GLU A 43 5.36 -18.06 2.71
CA GLU A 43 4.06 -18.59 3.15
C GLU A 43 3.68 -18.17 4.57
N GLU A 44 4.65 -17.85 5.40
CA GLU A 44 4.44 -17.42 6.78
C GLU A 44 3.55 -16.17 6.92
N ILE A 45 3.43 -15.33 5.86
CA ILE A 45 2.54 -14.17 5.86
C ILE A 45 1.07 -14.55 5.98
N LEU A 46 0.70 -15.80 5.67
CA LEU A 46 -0.68 -16.29 5.74
C LEU A 46 -1.16 -16.58 7.17
N TYR A 47 -0.23 -16.76 8.12
CA TYR A 47 -0.56 -17.15 9.50
C TYR A 47 0.11 -16.30 10.59
N LYS A 48 1.11 -15.50 10.28
CA LYS A 48 1.71 -14.57 11.24
C LYS A 48 0.74 -13.45 11.62
N ALA A 49 0.71 -13.10 12.89
CA ALA A 49 -0.16 -12.04 13.41
C ALA A 49 0.18 -10.64 12.87
N HIS A 50 1.46 -10.39 12.63
CA HIS A 50 1.96 -9.15 12.03
C HIS A 50 2.84 -9.48 10.81
N PRO A 51 2.23 -9.89 9.69
CA PRO A 51 3.00 -10.27 8.52
C PRO A 51 3.71 -9.06 7.91
N HIS A 52 4.95 -9.27 7.54
CA HIS A 52 5.72 -8.33 6.75
C HIS A 52 6.55 -9.08 5.71
N VAL A 53 6.74 -8.43 4.59
CA VAL A 53 7.65 -8.88 3.54
C VAL A 53 8.80 -7.88 3.52
N GLY A 54 10.02 -8.34 3.69
CA GLY A 54 11.20 -7.46 3.65
C GLY A 54 11.26 -6.65 2.34
N THR A 55 11.86 -5.47 2.37
CA THR A 55 11.98 -4.59 1.20
C THR A 55 12.65 -5.28 0.01
N ASP A 56 13.60 -6.18 0.26
CA ASP A 56 14.32 -6.90 -0.78
C ASP A 56 13.38 -7.82 -1.57
N LEU A 57 12.55 -8.59 -0.87
CA LEU A 57 11.60 -9.50 -1.51
C LEU A 57 10.43 -8.75 -2.16
N LEU A 58 9.99 -7.64 -1.58
CA LEU A 58 8.82 -6.92 -2.07
C LEU A 58 9.02 -6.41 -3.50
N ARG A 59 10.23 -6.01 -3.87
CA ARG A 59 10.54 -5.58 -5.24
C ARG A 59 10.34 -6.70 -6.26
N ASP A 60 10.76 -7.91 -5.92
CA ASP A 60 10.61 -9.06 -6.82
C ASP A 60 9.15 -9.53 -6.89
N ILE A 61 8.44 -9.51 -5.77
CA ILE A 61 7.02 -9.82 -5.70
C ILE A 61 6.21 -8.88 -6.60
N VAL A 62 6.39 -7.56 -6.48
CA VAL A 62 5.70 -6.56 -7.28
C VAL A 62 6.00 -6.75 -8.77
N LYS A 63 7.26 -7.02 -9.13
CA LYS A 63 7.68 -7.32 -10.48
C LYS A 63 7.02 -8.61 -11.03
N ASN A 64 6.88 -9.64 -10.20
CA ASN A 64 6.24 -10.89 -10.59
C ASN A 64 4.74 -10.69 -10.80
N ILE A 65 4.05 -9.95 -9.92
CA ILE A 65 2.64 -9.57 -10.10
C ILE A 65 2.45 -8.81 -11.42
N ARG A 66 3.31 -7.85 -11.73
CA ARG A 66 3.25 -7.14 -13.01
C ARG A 66 3.40 -8.07 -14.20
N LYS A 67 4.34 -9.01 -14.16
CA LYS A 67 4.52 -10.01 -15.23
C LYS A 67 3.28 -10.87 -15.40
N GLU A 68 2.64 -11.26 -14.31
CA GLU A 68 1.41 -12.05 -14.36
C GLU A 68 0.26 -11.27 -14.98
N ILE A 69 0.07 -10.00 -14.60
CA ILE A 69 -0.92 -9.11 -15.22
C ILE A 69 -0.73 -9.09 -16.74
N ILE A 70 0.50 -8.90 -17.21
CA ILE A 70 0.81 -8.86 -18.64
C ILE A 70 0.57 -10.23 -19.30
N ALA A 71 0.95 -11.31 -18.65
CA ALA A 71 0.75 -12.68 -19.17
C ALA A 71 -0.75 -13.03 -19.29
N LEU A 72 -1.59 -12.48 -18.44
CA LEU A 72 -3.04 -12.61 -18.47
C LEU A 72 -3.72 -11.67 -19.49
N GLY A 73 -2.97 -10.91 -20.27
CA GLY A 73 -3.48 -9.98 -21.28
C GLY A 73 -3.78 -8.57 -20.77
N GLY A 74 -3.40 -8.27 -19.52
CA GLY A 74 -3.48 -6.93 -18.98
C GLY A 74 -2.36 -6.02 -19.48
N GLU A 75 -2.54 -4.72 -19.36
CA GLU A 75 -1.55 -3.70 -19.71
C GLU A 75 -1.05 -2.98 -18.45
N VAL A 76 0.25 -2.77 -18.35
CA VAL A 76 0.88 -1.94 -17.31
C VAL A 76 1.67 -0.83 -18.01
N ARG A 77 1.27 0.40 -17.78
CA ARG A 77 1.87 1.60 -18.40
C ARG A 77 2.63 2.41 -17.37
N PHE A 78 3.93 2.57 -17.59
CA PHE A 78 4.77 3.47 -16.80
C PHE A 78 4.79 4.88 -17.39
N GLU A 79 5.24 5.84 -16.60
CA GLU A 79 5.33 7.25 -16.99
C GLU A 79 4.00 7.79 -17.56
N THR A 80 2.89 7.22 -17.07
CA THR A 80 1.55 7.49 -17.54
C THR A 80 0.74 8.11 -16.41
N GLN A 81 0.66 9.44 -16.39
CA GLN A 81 -0.07 10.18 -15.38
C GLN A 81 -1.47 10.54 -15.89
N VAL A 82 -2.48 10.15 -15.11
CA VAL A 82 -3.86 10.61 -15.34
C VAL A 82 -3.97 12.06 -14.89
N LYS A 83 -4.47 12.91 -15.78
CA LYS A 83 -4.71 14.33 -15.53
C LYS A 83 -6.16 14.58 -15.11
N ASN A 84 -7.12 14.08 -15.88
CA ASN A 84 -8.55 14.31 -15.67
C ASN A 84 -9.36 13.04 -15.89
N PHE A 85 -10.63 13.10 -15.46
CA PHE A 85 -11.62 12.05 -15.65
C PHE A 85 -12.71 12.57 -16.58
N LYS A 86 -13.05 11.78 -17.60
CA LYS A 86 -14.13 12.10 -18.51
C LYS A 86 -15.44 11.54 -17.93
N ILE A 87 -16.21 12.39 -17.30
CA ILE A 87 -17.47 12.01 -16.65
C ILE A 87 -18.62 12.71 -17.39
N SER A 88 -19.63 11.96 -17.80
CA SER A 88 -20.86 12.48 -18.42
C SER A 88 -22.08 11.82 -17.76
N ASP A 89 -23.06 12.62 -17.38
CA ASP A 89 -24.29 12.16 -16.72
C ASP A 89 -24.03 11.27 -15.49
N GLY A 90 -22.96 11.60 -14.73
CA GLY A 90 -22.56 10.85 -13.54
C GLY A 90 -21.89 9.51 -13.82
N GLN A 91 -21.56 9.21 -15.08
CA GLN A 91 -20.89 7.98 -15.50
C GLN A 91 -19.48 8.27 -16.02
N LEU A 92 -18.53 7.44 -15.65
CA LEU A 92 -17.17 7.50 -16.18
C LEU A 92 -17.20 7.02 -17.64
N GLN A 93 -16.60 7.81 -18.53
CA GLN A 93 -16.44 7.50 -19.94
C GLN A 93 -14.98 7.19 -20.29
N GLY A 94 -14.06 7.68 -19.46
CA GLY A 94 -12.62 7.48 -19.70
C GLY A 94 -11.74 8.33 -18.81
N LEU A 95 -10.47 8.25 -19.10
CA LEU A 95 -9.39 8.96 -18.44
C LEU A 95 -8.64 9.81 -19.47
N ILE A 96 -8.20 10.99 -19.07
CA ILE A 96 -7.37 11.87 -19.89
C ILE A 96 -5.98 11.92 -19.27
N LEU A 97 -4.98 11.58 -20.05
CA LEU A 97 -3.58 11.60 -19.62
C LEU A 97 -2.98 13.02 -19.75
N THR A 98 -1.86 13.25 -19.07
CA THR A 98 -1.10 14.51 -19.21
C THR A 98 -0.58 14.72 -20.63
N THR A 99 -0.43 13.67 -21.41
CA THR A 99 -0.08 13.71 -22.83
C THR A 99 -1.22 14.17 -23.74
N GLY A 100 -2.45 14.23 -23.23
CA GLY A 100 -3.66 14.48 -24.02
C GLY A 100 -4.31 13.22 -24.59
N GLU A 101 -3.71 12.06 -24.41
CA GLU A 101 -4.32 10.76 -24.81
C GLU A 101 -5.56 10.49 -23.97
N GLU A 102 -6.63 10.00 -24.59
CA GLU A 102 -7.83 9.51 -23.92
C GLU A 102 -7.79 7.97 -23.83
N ILE A 103 -8.05 7.44 -22.63
CA ILE A 103 -8.27 6.01 -22.41
C ILE A 103 -9.73 5.80 -22.08
N LEU A 104 -10.45 5.08 -22.93
CA LEU A 104 -11.86 4.75 -22.68
C LEU A 104 -11.97 3.75 -21.52
N ALA A 105 -12.82 4.05 -20.55
CA ALA A 105 -13.06 3.19 -19.39
C ALA A 105 -14.41 3.52 -18.77
N GLU A 106 -15.22 2.51 -18.52
CA GLU A 106 -16.50 2.65 -17.81
C GLU A 106 -16.33 2.54 -16.29
N GLN A 107 -15.21 1.97 -15.85
CA GLN A 107 -14.88 1.76 -14.43
C GLN A 107 -13.41 2.06 -14.19
N ALA A 108 -13.10 2.65 -13.04
CA ALA A 108 -11.74 2.89 -12.61
C ALA A 108 -11.59 2.62 -11.10
N ILE A 109 -10.44 2.04 -10.73
CA ILE A 109 -10.06 1.85 -9.33
C ILE A 109 -8.98 2.87 -9.00
N LEU A 110 -9.27 3.75 -8.04
CA LEU A 110 -8.33 4.74 -7.53
C LEU A 110 -7.50 4.14 -6.41
N ALA A 111 -6.23 3.88 -6.66
CA ALA A 111 -5.28 3.35 -5.70
C ALA A 111 -4.02 4.24 -5.62
N ILE A 112 -4.22 5.56 -5.62
CA ILE A 112 -3.22 6.61 -5.80
C ILE A 112 -2.47 7.01 -4.52
N GLY A 113 -2.82 6.41 -3.38
CA GLY A 113 -2.26 6.77 -2.08
C GLY A 113 -2.77 8.14 -1.58
N HIS A 114 -2.34 8.54 -0.40
CA HIS A 114 -2.84 9.76 0.27
C HIS A 114 -2.14 11.05 -0.19
N SER A 115 -1.04 10.96 -0.90
CA SER A 115 -0.21 12.12 -1.28
C SER A 115 -0.53 12.69 -2.67
N ALA A 116 -1.41 12.05 -3.45
CA ALA A 116 -1.84 12.49 -4.78
C ALA A 116 -2.87 13.63 -4.69
N ARG A 117 -2.46 14.78 -4.14
CA ARG A 117 -3.35 15.91 -3.84
C ARG A 117 -3.93 16.55 -5.09
N ASP A 118 -3.17 16.58 -6.17
CA ASP A 118 -3.58 17.03 -7.50
C ASP A 118 -4.79 16.22 -7.99
N THR A 119 -4.70 14.90 -7.99
CA THR A 119 -5.80 14.01 -8.40
C THR A 119 -7.03 14.17 -7.52
N PHE A 120 -6.88 14.34 -6.21
CA PHE A 120 -8.03 14.61 -5.32
C PHE A 120 -8.67 15.95 -5.62
N SER A 121 -7.90 16.97 -5.96
CA SER A 121 -8.44 18.28 -6.32
C SER A 121 -9.23 18.24 -7.63
N GLU A 122 -8.73 17.51 -8.64
CA GLU A 122 -9.45 17.30 -9.91
C GLU A 122 -10.76 16.53 -9.70
N LEU A 123 -10.73 15.41 -8.97
CA LEU A 123 -11.93 14.66 -8.65
C LEU A 123 -13.00 15.50 -7.92
N TYR A 124 -12.55 16.38 -7.02
CA TYR A 124 -13.46 17.29 -6.33
C TYR A 124 -14.07 18.33 -7.27
N ALA A 125 -13.24 18.88 -8.18
CA ALA A 125 -13.71 19.83 -9.19
C ALA A 125 -14.69 19.20 -10.17
N ASP A 126 -14.50 17.91 -10.50
CA ASP A 126 -15.41 17.12 -11.35
C ASP A 126 -16.72 16.70 -10.62
N GLY A 127 -16.91 17.13 -9.37
CA GLY A 127 -18.12 16.87 -8.60
C GLY A 127 -18.20 15.49 -7.97
N VAL A 128 -17.10 14.74 -7.90
CA VAL A 128 -17.06 13.46 -7.20
C VAL A 128 -17.28 13.71 -5.70
N LYS A 129 -18.27 13.04 -5.12
CA LYS A 129 -18.62 13.21 -3.71
C LYS A 129 -17.49 12.78 -2.80
N MET A 130 -17.00 13.69 -1.99
CA MET A 130 -15.96 13.45 -0.99
C MET A 130 -16.43 13.83 0.41
N THR A 131 -15.96 13.11 1.41
CA THR A 131 -16.19 13.42 2.81
C THR A 131 -14.86 13.54 3.56
N ALA A 132 -14.76 14.53 4.44
CA ALA A 132 -13.62 14.67 5.31
C ALA A 132 -13.48 13.44 6.22
N LYS A 133 -12.27 12.94 6.38
CA LYS A 133 -11.95 11.80 7.23
C LYS A 133 -10.97 12.24 8.33
N PRO A 134 -11.24 11.90 9.60
CA PRO A 134 -10.30 12.17 10.69
C PRO A 134 -8.99 11.37 10.46
N PHE A 135 -7.90 11.95 10.88
CA PHE A 135 -6.58 11.31 10.83
C PHE A 135 -5.88 11.43 12.18
N ALA A 136 -4.97 10.51 12.45
CA ALA A 136 -4.17 10.53 13.66
C ALA A 136 -2.94 11.41 13.47
N VAL A 137 -2.68 12.27 14.47
CA VAL A 137 -1.46 13.08 14.56
C VAL A 137 -0.70 12.65 15.80
N GLY A 138 0.61 12.52 15.68
CA GLY A 138 1.46 12.15 16.79
C GLY A 138 2.92 12.42 16.48
N VAL A 139 3.76 12.08 17.43
CA VAL A 139 5.22 12.19 17.32
C VAL A 139 5.82 10.80 17.27
N ARG A 140 6.95 10.66 16.58
CA ARG A 140 7.79 9.47 16.68
C ARG A 140 8.66 9.62 17.93
N VAL A 141 8.65 8.60 18.77
CA VAL A 141 9.53 8.50 19.94
C VAL A 141 10.52 7.36 19.71
N GLU A 142 11.78 7.62 19.92
CA GLU A 142 12.85 6.64 19.87
C GLU A 142 13.42 6.43 21.28
N HIS A 143 13.68 5.19 21.63
CA HIS A 143 14.27 4.81 22.91
C HIS A 143 14.96 3.45 22.78
N PRO A 144 15.91 3.11 23.68
CA PRO A 144 16.56 1.81 23.65
C PRO A 144 15.56 0.67 23.84
N GLN A 145 15.67 -0.37 23.03
CA GLN A 145 14.81 -1.57 23.12
C GLN A 145 14.84 -2.21 24.50
N GLU A 146 15.97 -2.12 25.20
CA GLU A 146 16.15 -2.68 26.54
C GLU A 146 15.18 -2.07 27.57
N VAL A 147 14.83 -0.79 27.44
CA VAL A 147 13.83 -0.12 28.29
C VAL A 147 12.48 -0.82 28.16
N VAL A 148 12.06 -1.14 26.92
CA VAL A 148 10.83 -1.84 26.64
C VAL A 148 10.88 -3.28 27.13
N ASN A 149 11.99 -3.99 26.86
CA ASN A 149 12.18 -5.37 27.32
C ASN A 149 12.05 -5.48 28.84
N ARG A 150 12.70 -4.59 29.59
CA ARG A 150 12.62 -4.57 31.06
C ARG A 150 11.21 -4.25 31.56
N ALA A 151 10.52 -3.29 30.91
CA ALA A 151 9.16 -2.92 31.30
C ALA A 151 8.16 -4.06 31.07
N GLN A 152 8.30 -4.81 29.97
CA GLN A 152 7.37 -5.88 29.59
C GLN A 152 7.72 -7.23 30.22
N TYR A 153 9.00 -7.60 30.18
CA TYR A 153 9.46 -8.94 30.58
C TYR A 153 10.03 -8.99 32.00
N LYS A 154 10.25 -7.85 32.61
CA LYS A 154 10.81 -7.74 33.98
C LYS A 154 12.10 -8.58 34.13
N GLU A 155 12.11 -9.52 35.08
CA GLU A 155 13.22 -10.44 35.35
C GLU A 155 13.56 -11.37 34.16
N PHE A 156 12.66 -11.56 33.23
CA PHE A 156 12.88 -12.37 32.03
C PHE A 156 13.45 -11.59 30.85
N ALA A 157 13.71 -10.29 31.01
CA ALA A 157 14.35 -9.49 29.97
C ALA A 157 15.72 -10.08 29.59
N GLY A 158 15.92 -10.32 28.28
CA GLY A 158 17.16 -10.95 27.79
C GLY A 158 17.11 -12.48 27.73
N HIS A 159 15.99 -13.11 28.09
CA HIS A 159 15.85 -14.56 27.94
C HIS A 159 15.95 -14.97 26.47
N PRO A 160 16.77 -15.99 26.10
CA PRO A 160 17.08 -16.32 24.70
C PRO A 160 15.87 -16.76 23.86
N ARG A 161 14.78 -17.18 24.49
CA ARG A 161 13.53 -17.57 23.80
C ARG A 161 12.54 -16.40 23.65
N LEU A 162 12.81 -15.24 24.27
CA LEU A 162 12.02 -14.03 24.12
C LEU A 162 12.74 -13.10 23.15
N GLY A 163 12.04 -12.65 22.13
CA GLY A 163 12.53 -11.62 21.21
C GLY A 163 12.46 -10.21 21.82
N ALA A 164 12.57 -9.20 20.96
CA ALA A 164 12.32 -7.82 21.35
C ALA A 164 10.86 -7.66 21.80
N ALA A 165 10.67 -7.01 22.95
CA ALA A 165 9.34 -6.72 23.45
C ALA A 165 8.67 -5.66 22.58
N GLU A 166 7.40 -5.89 22.26
CA GLU A 166 6.57 -4.94 21.53
C GLU A 166 5.65 -4.18 22.49
N TYR A 167 5.29 -2.96 22.14
CA TYR A 167 4.27 -2.19 22.83
C TYR A 167 3.44 -1.40 21.83
N ARG A 168 2.25 -1.02 22.24
CA ARG A 168 1.34 -0.20 21.45
C ARG A 168 0.84 0.94 22.30
N LEU A 169 0.98 2.15 21.78
CA LEU A 169 0.32 3.35 22.30
C LEU A 169 -0.96 3.57 21.49
N THR A 170 -2.08 3.71 22.18
CA THR A 170 -3.41 3.99 21.62
C THR A 170 -3.93 5.28 22.20
#